data_f94a37cde6e24c35c7a3023b5622c0b2
#
_entry.id   f94a37cde6e24c35c7a3023b5622c0b2
#
_cell.length_a   1.000
_cell.length_b   1.000
_cell.length_c   1.000
_cell.angle_alpha   90.00
_cell.angle_beta   90.00
_cell.angle_gamma   90.00
#
_symmetry.space_group_name_H-M   'P 1'
#
loop_
_entity.id
_entity.type
_entity.pdbx_description
1 polymer ?
#
loop_
_entity_poly.entity_id
_entity_poly.type
_entity_poly.pdbx_seq_one_letter_code
_entity_poly.pdbx_strand_id
1 'polypeptide(L)'
;MDELISYEMANAEYTPWILPTRPEGRLERYLEEEVYQDTFSGTLSAFFATAKDVVENRGASKLATFEKEDFQEPVWISREEFQDYITTTGHDRFRPDSVYFNVITDNHPPLHFMALNLVCSLFSGKFSPILGCLINLLCLLGIAKLLCDLGELLYGKRIVGQAAALLYGTSILGLSTLLLTRMYAMLTLFCVWTAKLVLEKYRSGEFRHHNKLLILATCLGFWTQYFYLLYLIPLAILLVVLLWTEDRKKEILYFVRSMVIAGAIGLVVYPFAIDDVLHSGRGVEALENLGSGAGTLVRYGTMLQVLGQELFGDGILAVLALVLLAVLIGYRLWLMKKEGKGIFADAYGKQSMLSAFHKERLLVLLPALIYFLVVVKAIPYLEDRYIMAIGGFAALFVCGTFYRLAGDRLKDGKGRMAMMLILLCAIVGILQSGPNYLYQGYKNQWDKAKEYRNLDCLCVYEGVRYYENLPEFAEYENTLLLTMEELTNRSADERLEKDEELVVLAKRQIDMVELARVLHQKYGFEWSETVETTSPFQDNFVIFRKTTGTELW
;
A
#
# COMPACT_ATOMS: atom_id res chain seq x y z
N MET A 1 -6.85 -7.86 -5.57
CA MET A 1 -6.70 -8.67 -4.34
C MET A 1 -6.34 -7.81 -3.12
N ASP A 2 -5.16 -7.22 -3.01
CA ASP A 2 -4.73 -6.44 -1.83
C ASP A 2 -5.70 -5.33 -1.40
N GLU A 3 -6.39 -4.69 -2.36
CA GLU A 3 -7.38 -3.65 -2.10
C GLU A 3 -8.65 -4.22 -1.48
N LEU A 4 -9.10 -5.39 -1.95
CA LEU A 4 -10.27 -6.08 -1.38
C LEU A 4 -10.00 -6.52 0.05
N ILE A 5 -8.82 -7.09 0.31
CA ILE A 5 -8.37 -7.39 1.67
C ILE A 5 -8.40 -6.13 2.56
N SER A 6 -8.10 -4.94 1.99
CA SER A 6 -8.21 -3.70 2.77
C SER A 6 -9.65 -3.39 3.19
N TYR A 7 -10.63 -3.64 2.32
CA TYR A 7 -12.04 -3.45 2.66
C TYR A 7 -12.51 -4.49 3.68
N GLU A 8 -12.10 -5.74 3.51
CA GLU A 8 -12.41 -6.83 4.43
C GLU A 8 -11.87 -6.56 5.83
N MET A 9 -10.58 -6.26 5.97
CA MET A 9 -9.98 -5.88 7.25
C MET A 9 -10.64 -4.66 7.90
N ALA A 10 -11.15 -3.75 7.09
CA ALA A 10 -11.78 -2.53 7.57
C ALA A 10 -13.25 -2.70 7.95
N ASN A 11 -13.98 -3.60 7.30
CA ASN A 11 -15.44 -3.61 7.37
C ASN A 11 -16.03 -4.89 8.00
N ALA A 12 -15.36 -6.04 7.87
CA ALA A 12 -15.85 -7.28 8.47
C ALA A 12 -15.79 -7.21 10.01
N GLU A 13 -16.88 -7.55 10.70
CA GLU A 13 -16.96 -7.49 12.16
C GLU A 13 -16.31 -8.73 12.79
N TYR A 14 -15.08 -8.59 13.31
CA TYR A 14 -14.28 -9.65 13.92
C TYR A 14 -14.13 -10.93 13.07
N THR A 15 -14.22 -10.76 11.75
CA THR A 15 -14.14 -11.86 10.79
C THR A 15 -13.22 -11.45 9.62
N PRO A 16 -11.91 -11.27 9.86
CA PRO A 16 -11.00 -10.61 8.94
C PRO A 16 -10.76 -11.39 7.63
N TRP A 17 -11.15 -12.67 7.58
CA TRP A 17 -10.89 -13.52 6.42
C TRP A 17 -12.15 -14.28 5.99
N ILE A 18 -12.53 -14.13 4.74
CA ILE A 18 -13.53 -15.02 4.13
C ILE A 18 -12.93 -16.40 3.97
N LEU A 19 -13.58 -17.41 4.54
CA LEU A 19 -13.20 -18.80 4.36
C LEU A 19 -14.35 -19.60 3.75
N PRO A 20 -14.06 -20.58 2.90
CA PRO A 20 -15.08 -21.42 2.27
C PRO A 20 -15.97 -22.16 3.27
N THR A 21 -15.49 -22.35 4.49
CA THR A 21 -16.09 -23.16 5.57
C THR A 21 -16.84 -22.35 6.62
N ARG A 22 -17.06 -21.04 6.41
CA ARG A 22 -17.68 -20.11 7.39
C ARG A 22 -17.10 -20.21 8.80
N PRO A 23 -15.91 -19.70 9.03
CA PRO A 23 -15.36 -19.59 10.38
C PRO A 23 -15.92 -18.36 11.13
N GLU A 24 -17.21 -18.08 10.96
CA GLU A 24 -17.86 -16.94 11.61
C GLU A 24 -17.60 -16.94 13.13
N GLY A 25 -17.31 -15.76 13.65
CA GLY A 25 -17.18 -15.55 15.08
C GLY A 25 -15.94 -16.16 15.75
N ARG A 26 -14.95 -16.68 15.01
CA ARG A 26 -13.74 -17.25 15.66
C ARG A 26 -12.96 -16.18 16.42
N LEU A 27 -12.67 -15.06 15.79
CA LEU A 27 -11.94 -13.97 16.44
C LEU A 27 -12.79 -13.37 17.54
N GLU A 28 -14.10 -13.20 17.35
CA GLU A 28 -15.03 -12.72 18.36
C GLU A 28 -15.03 -13.63 19.59
N ARG A 29 -15.19 -14.95 19.43
CA ARG A 29 -15.10 -15.92 20.53
C ARG A 29 -13.78 -15.84 21.27
N TYR A 30 -12.68 -15.78 20.53
CA TYR A 30 -11.36 -15.63 21.15
C TYR A 30 -11.27 -14.36 22.01
N LEU A 31 -11.80 -13.25 21.52
CA LEU A 31 -11.80 -11.98 22.26
C LEU A 31 -12.71 -12.05 23.49
N GLU A 32 -13.87 -12.68 23.38
CA GLU A 32 -14.78 -12.88 24.51
C GLU A 32 -14.20 -13.82 25.56
N GLU A 33 -13.56 -14.91 25.17
CA GLU A 33 -13.00 -15.90 26.08
C GLU A 33 -11.67 -15.46 26.72
N GLU A 34 -10.78 -14.83 25.96
CA GLU A 34 -9.39 -14.59 26.39
C GLU A 34 -9.08 -13.12 26.69
N VAL A 35 -9.78 -12.16 26.06
CA VAL A 35 -9.43 -10.74 26.16
C VAL A 35 -10.43 -9.92 26.94
N TYR A 36 -11.72 -10.02 26.64
CA TYR A 36 -12.74 -9.23 27.33
C TYR A 36 -13.03 -9.79 28.71
N GLN A 37 -12.95 -8.91 29.71
CA GLN A 37 -13.16 -9.24 31.12
C GLN A 37 -14.19 -8.30 31.74
N ASP A 38 -14.80 -8.67 32.86
CA ASP A 38 -15.82 -7.88 33.56
C ASP A 38 -15.34 -6.46 33.95
N THR A 39 -14.04 -6.24 34.02
CA THR A 39 -13.47 -4.94 34.38
C THR A 39 -12.50 -4.42 33.32
N PHE A 40 -12.47 -3.10 33.12
CA PHE A 40 -11.53 -2.45 32.19
C PHE A 40 -10.06 -2.81 32.49
N SER A 41 -9.67 -2.85 33.76
CA SER A 41 -8.30 -3.25 34.16
C SER A 41 -8.01 -4.71 33.86
N GLY A 42 -9.01 -5.58 33.99
CA GLY A 42 -8.92 -6.99 33.60
C GLY A 42 -8.73 -7.14 32.09
N THR A 43 -9.57 -6.50 31.29
CA THR A 43 -9.46 -6.48 29.82
C THR A 43 -8.10 -5.95 29.38
N LEU A 44 -7.63 -4.84 29.96
CA LEU A 44 -6.31 -4.29 29.61
C LEU A 44 -5.16 -5.26 29.96
N SER A 45 -5.24 -5.93 31.11
CA SER A 45 -4.27 -6.94 31.52
C SER A 45 -4.28 -8.15 30.58
N ALA A 46 -5.46 -8.66 30.21
CA ALA A 46 -5.63 -9.77 29.29
C ALA A 46 -5.14 -9.41 27.88
N PHE A 47 -5.42 -8.19 27.40
CA PHE A 47 -4.91 -7.66 26.14
C PHE A 47 -3.37 -7.68 26.06
N PHE A 48 -2.67 -7.17 27.08
CA PHE A 48 -1.22 -7.22 27.12
C PHE A 48 -0.67 -8.65 27.31
N ALA A 49 -1.41 -9.52 28.00
CA ALA A 49 -1.05 -10.93 28.08
C ALA A 49 -1.15 -11.62 26.72
N THR A 50 -2.20 -11.35 25.95
CA THR A 50 -2.36 -11.83 24.56
C THR A 50 -1.23 -11.32 23.68
N ALA A 51 -0.92 -10.02 23.72
CA ALA A 51 0.18 -9.46 22.93
C ALA A 51 1.54 -10.10 23.30
N LYS A 52 1.77 -10.36 24.57
CA LYS A 52 2.95 -11.06 25.05
C LYS A 52 2.99 -12.50 24.53
N ASP A 53 1.88 -13.23 24.59
CA ASP A 53 1.77 -14.60 24.09
C ASP A 53 2.09 -14.67 22.59
N VAL A 54 1.54 -13.75 21.79
CA VAL A 54 1.83 -13.65 20.34
C VAL A 54 3.31 -13.45 20.09
N VAL A 55 3.96 -12.52 20.80
CA VAL A 55 5.39 -12.22 20.63
C VAL A 55 6.29 -13.37 21.09
N GLU A 56 5.97 -14.03 22.21
CA GLU A 56 6.81 -15.10 22.79
C GLU A 56 6.62 -16.44 22.08
N ASN A 57 5.37 -16.82 21.79
CA ASN A 57 4.99 -18.14 21.28
C ASN A 57 4.72 -18.17 19.76
N ARG A 58 4.62 -17.00 19.11
CA ARG A 58 4.48 -16.88 17.65
C ARG A 58 3.31 -17.73 17.10
N GLY A 59 3.59 -18.53 16.07
CA GLY A 59 2.63 -19.44 15.45
C GLY A 59 2.08 -20.55 16.35
N ALA A 60 2.57 -20.67 17.59
CA ALA A 60 2.04 -21.51 18.67
C ALA A 60 1.31 -20.70 19.74
N SER A 61 1.13 -19.39 19.55
CA SER A 61 0.32 -18.56 20.45
C SER A 61 -1.14 -19.04 20.46
N LYS A 62 -1.87 -18.72 21.51
CA LYS A 62 -3.30 -19.06 21.59
C LYS A 62 -4.08 -18.48 20.42
N LEU A 63 -3.81 -17.23 20.04
CA LEU A 63 -4.44 -16.59 18.88
C LEU A 63 -4.16 -17.34 17.58
N ALA A 64 -2.90 -17.69 17.31
CA ALA A 64 -2.52 -18.39 16.08
C ALA A 64 -3.04 -19.84 16.04
N THR A 65 -3.20 -20.50 17.17
CA THR A 65 -3.80 -21.84 17.23
C THR A 65 -5.31 -21.80 17.05
N PHE A 66 -5.95 -20.76 17.56
CA PHE A 66 -7.37 -20.52 17.38
C PHE A 66 -7.75 -20.30 15.89
N GLU A 67 -6.92 -19.58 15.14
CA GLU A 67 -7.09 -19.40 13.70
C GLU A 67 -6.91 -20.70 12.89
N LYS A 68 -6.19 -21.69 13.44
CA LYS A 68 -5.88 -22.96 12.78
C LYS A 68 -6.87 -24.09 13.13
N GLU A 69 -7.96 -23.80 13.82
CA GLU A 69 -8.99 -24.80 14.08
C GLU A 69 -9.45 -25.47 12.77
N ASP A 70 -9.66 -26.81 12.82
CA ASP A 70 -9.95 -27.64 11.68
C ASP A 70 -11.06 -27.08 10.80
N PHE A 71 -10.75 -26.93 9.51
CA PHE A 71 -11.71 -26.49 8.51
C PHE A 71 -12.82 -27.53 8.38
N GLN A 72 -14.05 -27.07 8.52
CA GLN A 72 -15.23 -27.83 8.17
C GLN A 72 -15.38 -27.95 6.65
N GLU A 73 -16.33 -28.75 6.18
CA GLU A 73 -16.62 -28.80 4.75
C GLU A 73 -17.09 -27.44 4.20
N PRO A 74 -16.76 -27.09 2.94
CA PRO A 74 -17.24 -25.89 2.27
C PRO A 74 -18.76 -25.77 2.32
N VAL A 75 -19.26 -24.56 2.56
CA VAL A 75 -20.68 -24.26 2.67
C VAL A 75 -21.11 -23.17 1.70
N TRP A 76 -22.40 -23.08 1.43
CA TRP A 76 -22.97 -21.98 0.68
C TRP A 76 -22.95 -20.69 1.49
N ILE A 77 -22.42 -19.63 0.90
CA ILE A 77 -22.32 -18.29 1.50
C ILE A 77 -23.25 -17.36 0.73
N SER A 78 -24.11 -16.64 1.44
CA SER A 78 -25.10 -15.77 0.82
C SER A 78 -24.48 -14.46 0.29
N ARG A 79 -25.20 -13.78 -0.60
CA ARG A 79 -24.87 -12.44 -1.09
C ARG A 79 -24.67 -11.45 0.05
N GLU A 80 -25.61 -11.45 0.99
CA GLU A 80 -25.60 -10.53 2.13
C GLU A 80 -24.33 -10.70 2.95
N GLU A 81 -23.93 -11.93 3.17
CA GLU A 81 -22.72 -12.26 3.91
C GLU A 81 -21.45 -11.78 3.17
N PHE A 82 -21.36 -11.98 1.85
CA PHE A 82 -20.23 -11.40 1.09
C PHE A 82 -20.26 -9.86 1.08
N GLN A 83 -21.43 -9.25 1.09
CA GLN A 83 -21.54 -7.80 1.19
C GLN A 83 -21.05 -7.29 2.56
N ASP A 84 -21.33 -8.00 3.65
CA ASP A 84 -20.88 -7.63 4.98
C ASP A 84 -19.35 -7.63 5.12
N TYR A 85 -18.63 -8.48 4.38
CA TYR A 85 -17.17 -8.45 4.38
C TYR A 85 -16.58 -7.17 3.75
N ILE A 86 -17.20 -6.60 2.74
CA ILE A 86 -16.65 -5.47 1.97
C ILE A 86 -17.39 -4.16 2.18
N THR A 87 -18.52 -4.16 2.90
CA THR A 87 -19.29 -2.96 3.24
C THR A 87 -19.50 -2.87 4.74
N THR A 88 -19.90 -1.71 5.23
CA THR A 88 -20.37 -1.56 6.60
C THR A 88 -21.89 -1.59 6.63
N THR A 89 -22.47 -2.36 7.53
CA THR A 89 -23.91 -2.42 7.78
C THR A 89 -24.30 -1.66 9.05
N GLY A 90 -25.45 -1.96 9.65
CA GLY A 90 -25.92 -1.25 10.86
C GLY A 90 -25.01 -1.47 12.06
N HIS A 91 -24.46 -2.68 12.23
CA HIS A 91 -23.66 -3.09 13.39
C HIS A 91 -22.18 -2.74 13.24
N ASP A 92 -21.62 -2.81 12.05
CA ASP A 92 -20.18 -2.69 11.78
C ASP A 92 -19.72 -1.26 11.56
N ARG A 93 -20.66 -0.30 11.62
CA ARG A 93 -20.33 1.12 11.43
C ARG A 93 -19.55 1.68 12.61
N PHE A 94 -18.48 2.38 12.29
CA PHE A 94 -17.63 3.05 13.29
C PHE A 94 -17.09 2.11 14.36
N ARG A 95 -16.62 0.91 13.95
CA ARG A 95 -16.06 -0.11 14.82
C ARG A 95 -14.52 -0.17 14.74
N PRO A 96 -13.80 0.87 15.22
CA PRO A 96 -12.34 0.85 15.23
C PRO A 96 -11.75 -0.28 16.08
N ASP A 97 -12.50 -0.79 17.03
CA ASP A 97 -12.18 -1.96 17.87
C ASP A 97 -12.12 -3.24 17.03
N SER A 98 -13.14 -3.52 16.22
CA SER A 98 -13.15 -4.65 15.31
C SER A 98 -11.99 -4.56 14.30
N VAL A 99 -11.82 -3.39 13.65
CA VAL A 99 -10.70 -3.15 12.73
C VAL A 99 -9.35 -3.41 13.40
N TYR A 100 -9.19 -2.95 14.64
CA TYR A 100 -7.95 -3.15 15.38
C TYR A 100 -7.60 -4.63 15.56
N PHE A 101 -8.58 -5.44 15.94
CA PHE A 101 -8.38 -6.88 16.16
C PHE A 101 -8.28 -7.65 14.84
N ASN A 102 -9.04 -7.28 13.81
CA ASN A 102 -8.90 -7.89 12.48
C ASN A 102 -7.46 -7.79 11.97
N VAL A 103 -6.84 -6.62 12.16
CA VAL A 103 -5.51 -6.33 11.64
C VAL A 103 -4.39 -7.07 12.41
N ILE A 104 -4.65 -7.58 13.63
CA ILE A 104 -3.69 -8.43 14.35
C ILE A 104 -3.35 -9.71 13.55
N THR A 105 -4.27 -10.17 12.71
CA THR A 105 -4.10 -11.36 11.87
C THR A 105 -3.39 -11.06 10.53
N ASP A 106 -3.13 -9.78 10.23
CA ASP A 106 -2.39 -9.32 9.05
C ASP A 106 -1.00 -8.78 9.45
N ASN A 107 -0.17 -8.45 8.49
CA ASN A 107 1.19 -7.94 8.72
C ASN A 107 1.27 -6.40 8.60
N HIS A 108 0.17 -5.70 8.78
CA HIS A 108 0.10 -4.25 8.60
C HIS A 108 -0.50 -3.55 9.82
N PRO A 109 -0.04 -2.34 10.17
CA PRO A 109 -0.61 -1.57 11.27
C PRO A 109 -2.02 -1.03 10.97
N PRO A 110 -2.83 -0.69 11.99
CA PRO A 110 -4.28 -0.50 11.87
C PRO A 110 -4.75 0.83 11.26
N LEU A 111 -3.94 1.88 11.21
CA LEU A 111 -4.42 3.25 10.96
C LEU A 111 -5.11 3.44 9.60
N HIS A 112 -4.57 2.81 8.55
CA HIS A 112 -5.18 2.90 7.22
C HIS A 112 -6.56 2.25 7.18
N PHE A 113 -6.70 1.07 7.75
CA PHE A 113 -7.94 0.31 7.79
C PHE A 113 -9.00 1.00 8.67
N MET A 114 -8.60 1.61 9.79
CA MET A 114 -9.49 2.44 10.61
C MET A 114 -10.01 3.66 9.84
N ALA A 115 -9.15 4.32 9.07
CA ALA A 115 -9.57 5.41 8.21
C ALA A 115 -10.54 4.93 7.10
N LEU A 116 -10.32 3.74 6.56
CA LEU A 116 -11.19 3.13 5.55
C LEU A 116 -12.55 2.77 6.15
N ASN A 117 -12.61 2.14 7.33
CA ASN A 117 -13.85 1.87 8.05
C ASN A 117 -14.64 3.16 8.31
N LEU A 118 -13.96 4.23 8.74
CA LEU A 118 -14.61 5.53 8.96
C LEU A 118 -15.29 6.04 7.70
N VAL A 119 -14.61 5.98 6.55
CA VAL A 119 -15.17 6.42 5.26
C VAL A 119 -16.31 5.48 4.83
N CYS A 120 -16.14 4.16 4.88
CA CYS A 120 -17.18 3.18 4.54
C CYS A 120 -18.41 3.36 5.45
N SER A 121 -18.22 3.64 6.74
CA SER A 121 -19.30 3.89 7.69
C SER A 121 -20.15 5.13 7.36
N LEU A 122 -19.57 6.13 6.69
CA LEU A 122 -20.32 7.29 6.19
C LEU A 122 -21.17 6.92 4.95
N PHE A 123 -20.82 5.87 4.22
CA PHE A 123 -21.47 5.40 3.00
C PHE A 123 -21.95 3.95 3.13
N SER A 124 -22.51 3.59 4.28
CA SER A 124 -22.94 2.25 4.67
C SER A 124 -23.72 1.50 3.57
N GLY A 125 -23.51 0.19 3.47
CA GLY A 125 -24.18 -0.70 2.52
C GLY A 125 -23.75 -0.51 1.06
N LYS A 126 -22.65 0.21 0.80
CA LYS A 126 -22.14 0.44 -0.55
C LYS A 126 -20.67 0.07 -0.67
N PHE A 127 -20.39 -0.94 -1.45
CA PHE A 127 -19.03 -1.18 -1.90
C PHE A 127 -18.70 -0.26 -3.07
N SER A 128 -17.57 0.46 -2.97
CA SER A 128 -17.03 1.24 -4.07
C SER A 128 -15.54 1.46 -3.89
N PRO A 129 -14.69 1.14 -4.88
CA PRO A 129 -13.26 1.46 -4.83
C PRO A 129 -12.96 2.95 -4.62
N ILE A 130 -13.90 3.83 -4.97
CA ILE A 130 -13.76 5.29 -4.81
C ILE A 130 -13.66 5.69 -3.33
N LEU A 131 -14.25 4.92 -2.40
CA LEU A 131 -14.21 5.25 -0.97
C LEU A 131 -12.78 5.25 -0.43
N GLY A 132 -11.97 4.26 -0.81
CA GLY A 132 -10.54 4.24 -0.49
C GLY A 132 -9.77 5.39 -1.15
N CYS A 133 -10.13 5.75 -2.39
CA CYS A 133 -9.50 6.88 -3.09
C CYS A 133 -9.76 8.23 -2.39
N LEU A 134 -10.85 8.40 -1.64
CA LEU A 134 -11.09 9.65 -0.88
C LEU A 134 -10.02 9.89 0.20
N ILE A 135 -9.60 8.83 0.89
CA ILE A 135 -8.51 8.91 1.88
C ILE A 135 -7.21 9.31 1.19
N ASN A 136 -6.90 8.63 0.09
CA ASN A 136 -5.68 8.89 -0.68
C ASN A 136 -5.68 10.30 -1.27
N LEU A 137 -6.82 10.82 -1.71
CA LEU A 137 -6.96 12.20 -2.18
C LEU A 137 -6.62 13.23 -1.09
N LEU A 138 -7.13 13.03 0.13
CA LEU A 138 -6.81 13.89 1.26
C LEU A 138 -5.31 13.83 1.59
N CYS A 139 -4.72 12.64 1.56
CA CYS A 139 -3.27 12.47 1.72
C CYS A 139 -2.49 13.20 0.61
N LEU A 140 -2.89 13.08 -0.66
CA LEU A 140 -2.25 13.72 -1.79
C LEU A 140 -2.30 15.25 -1.69
N LEU A 141 -3.43 15.83 -1.28
CA LEU A 141 -3.55 17.26 -1.02
C LEU A 141 -2.61 17.72 0.11
N GLY A 142 -2.53 16.92 1.18
CA GLY A 142 -1.58 17.15 2.27
C GLY A 142 -0.14 17.10 1.78
N ILE A 143 0.24 16.09 1.00
CA ILE A 143 1.58 15.93 0.40
C ILE A 143 1.90 17.13 -0.48
N ALA A 144 0.98 17.56 -1.36
CA ALA A 144 1.18 18.70 -2.24
C ALA A 144 1.48 19.99 -1.46
N LYS A 145 0.72 20.24 -0.38
CA LYS A 145 0.99 21.38 0.53
C LYS A 145 2.36 21.27 1.17
N LEU A 146 2.72 20.11 1.72
CA LEU A 146 3.99 19.88 2.38
C LEU A 146 5.19 19.99 1.43
N LEU A 147 5.04 19.54 0.17
CA LEU A 147 6.06 19.72 -0.87
C LEU A 147 6.26 21.19 -1.21
N CYS A 148 5.19 22.00 -1.26
CA CYS A 148 5.30 23.46 -1.42
C CYS A 148 6.13 24.09 -0.29
N ASP A 149 5.83 23.70 0.95
CA ASP A 149 6.54 24.21 2.13
C ASP A 149 8.02 23.75 2.13
N LEU A 150 8.30 22.49 1.81
CA LEU A 150 9.67 21.97 1.68
C LEU A 150 10.44 22.64 0.53
N GLY A 151 9.80 22.91 -0.60
CA GLY A 151 10.41 23.64 -1.70
C GLY A 151 10.86 25.05 -1.29
N GLU A 152 10.04 25.75 -0.53
CA GLU A 152 10.38 27.06 0.06
C GLU A 152 11.51 26.95 1.08
N LEU A 153 11.43 25.97 1.98
CA LEU A 153 12.46 25.71 2.97
C LEU A 153 13.81 25.35 2.32
N LEU A 154 13.87 24.40 1.40
CA LEU A 154 15.13 23.87 0.86
C LEU A 154 15.78 24.72 -0.22
N TYR A 155 14.97 25.46 -0.98
CA TYR A 155 15.42 26.20 -2.18
C TYR A 155 15.16 27.71 -2.09
N GLY A 156 14.51 28.19 -1.02
CA GLY A 156 14.13 29.60 -0.86
C GLY A 156 13.07 30.07 -1.85
N LYS A 157 12.39 29.15 -2.54
CA LYS A 157 11.41 29.44 -3.58
C LYS A 157 10.26 28.45 -3.54
N ARG A 158 9.07 28.95 -3.22
CA ARG A 158 7.83 28.15 -3.17
C ARG A 158 7.48 27.50 -4.52
N ILE A 159 7.85 28.16 -5.64
CA ILE A 159 7.62 27.64 -7.00
C ILE A 159 8.28 26.27 -7.25
N VAL A 160 9.40 25.97 -6.58
CA VAL A 160 10.06 24.66 -6.69
C VAL A 160 9.21 23.57 -6.06
N GLY A 161 8.64 23.84 -4.89
CA GLY A 161 7.72 22.92 -4.23
C GLY A 161 6.41 22.76 -4.99
N GLN A 162 5.87 23.86 -5.57
CA GLN A 162 4.68 23.80 -6.41
C GLN A 162 4.92 22.95 -7.67
N ALA A 163 6.07 23.09 -8.32
CA ALA A 163 6.45 22.26 -9.47
C ALA A 163 6.61 20.78 -9.07
N ALA A 164 7.21 20.52 -7.91
CA ALA A 164 7.34 19.15 -7.39
C ALA A 164 5.98 18.54 -7.04
N ALA A 165 5.08 19.30 -6.43
CA ALA A 165 3.72 18.87 -6.13
C ALA A 165 2.91 18.56 -7.41
N LEU A 166 3.05 19.39 -8.44
CA LEU A 166 2.43 19.13 -9.73
C LEU A 166 3.06 17.92 -10.43
N LEU A 167 4.38 17.84 -10.50
CA LEU A 167 5.08 16.69 -11.10
C LEU A 167 4.65 15.38 -10.44
N TYR A 168 4.66 15.33 -9.09
CA TYR A 168 4.22 14.14 -8.36
C TYR A 168 2.74 13.86 -8.56
N GLY A 169 1.86 14.86 -8.36
CA GLY A 169 0.41 14.67 -8.39
C GLY A 169 -0.16 14.36 -9.80
N THR A 170 0.57 14.74 -10.87
CA THR A 170 0.19 14.44 -12.25
C THR A 170 1.01 13.30 -12.88
N SER A 171 1.97 12.72 -12.16
CA SER A 171 2.71 11.54 -12.61
C SER A 171 1.89 10.26 -12.50
N ILE A 172 2.30 9.22 -13.22
CA ILE A 172 1.71 7.88 -13.07
C ILE A 172 1.80 7.43 -11.62
N LEU A 173 2.96 7.64 -10.97
CA LEU A 173 3.17 7.29 -9.57
C LEU A 173 2.19 7.98 -8.62
N GLY A 174 1.95 9.27 -8.80
CA GLY A 174 1.00 10.03 -7.98
C GLY A 174 -0.44 9.58 -8.20
N LEU A 175 -0.82 9.32 -9.46
CA LEU A 175 -2.15 8.81 -9.79
C LEU A 175 -2.32 7.36 -9.30
N SER A 176 -1.33 6.51 -9.46
CA SER A 176 -1.35 5.14 -8.92
C SER A 176 -1.45 5.16 -7.39
N THR A 177 -0.72 6.06 -6.73
CA THR A 177 -0.82 6.27 -5.27
C THR A 177 -2.22 6.74 -4.85
N LEU A 178 -2.89 7.59 -5.66
CA LEU A 178 -4.27 8.02 -5.43
C LEU A 178 -5.26 6.87 -5.55
N LEU A 179 -5.09 6.04 -6.57
CA LEU A 179 -6.06 5.03 -6.97
C LEU A 179 -5.92 3.71 -6.18
N LEU A 180 -4.74 3.37 -5.71
CA LEU A 180 -4.49 2.16 -4.93
C LEU A 180 -5.05 2.29 -3.51
N THR A 181 -6.11 1.55 -3.17
CA THR A 181 -6.72 1.53 -1.83
C THR A 181 -5.85 0.74 -0.85
N ARG A 182 -4.65 1.27 -0.59
CA ARG A 182 -3.66 0.75 0.37
C ARG A 182 -2.99 1.93 1.09
N MET A 183 -2.24 1.64 2.12
CA MET A 183 -1.62 2.60 3.04
C MET A 183 -0.55 3.52 2.43
N TYR A 184 -0.15 3.37 1.16
CA TYR A 184 1.03 4.05 0.59
C TYR A 184 0.88 5.57 0.47
N ALA A 185 -0.32 6.09 0.17
CA ALA A 185 -0.57 7.54 0.17
C ALA A 185 -0.37 8.14 1.56
N MET A 186 -0.87 7.46 2.58
CA MET A 186 -0.74 7.87 3.98
C MET A 186 0.71 7.74 4.47
N LEU A 187 1.42 6.69 4.09
CA LEU A 187 2.85 6.52 4.33
C LEU A 187 3.67 7.68 3.75
N THR A 188 3.41 8.03 2.49
CA THR A 188 4.06 9.18 1.82
C THR A 188 3.80 10.48 2.58
N LEU A 189 2.55 10.72 2.98
CA LEU A 189 2.16 11.90 3.76
C LEU A 189 2.99 12.02 5.04
N PHE A 190 3.09 10.94 5.82
CA PHE A 190 3.81 10.97 7.09
C PHE A 190 5.33 11.06 6.92
N CYS A 191 5.91 10.45 5.89
CA CYS A 191 7.32 10.65 5.55
C CYS A 191 7.62 12.12 5.23
N VAL A 192 6.82 12.75 4.36
CA VAL A 192 7.01 14.16 3.97
C VAL A 192 6.72 15.11 5.13
N TRP A 193 5.71 14.83 5.96
CA TRP A 193 5.40 15.65 7.13
C TRP A 193 6.51 15.59 8.18
N THR A 194 7.00 14.40 8.50
CA THR A 194 8.13 14.23 9.43
C THR A 194 9.38 14.94 8.93
N ALA A 195 9.69 14.84 7.63
CA ALA A 195 10.80 15.55 7.00
C ALA A 195 10.69 17.07 7.21
N LYS A 196 9.50 17.63 6.96
CA LYS A 196 9.23 19.06 7.15
C LYS A 196 9.42 19.47 8.62
N LEU A 197 8.81 18.74 9.55
CA LEU A 197 8.91 19.05 10.98
C LEU A 197 10.34 18.99 11.50
N VAL A 198 11.11 17.99 11.08
CA VAL A 198 12.53 17.85 11.44
C VAL A 198 13.34 19.00 10.85
N LEU A 199 13.11 19.36 9.59
CA LEU A 199 13.83 20.47 8.94
C LEU A 199 13.53 21.82 9.60
N GLU A 200 12.27 22.11 9.92
CA GLU A 200 11.87 23.34 10.61
C GLU A 200 12.57 23.45 11.97
N LYS A 201 12.57 22.37 12.74
CA LYS A 201 13.23 22.35 14.06
C LYS A 201 14.77 22.42 13.96
N TYR A 202 15.36 21.79 12.95
CA TYR A 202 16.80 21.90 12.70
C TYR A 202 17.21 23.34 12.43
N ARG A 203 16.37 24.09 11.66
CA ARG A 203 16.62 25.52 11.34
C ARG A 203 16.39 26.44 12.52
N SER A 204 15.28 26.25 13.24
CA SER A 204 14.92 27.16 14.35
C SER A 204 15.74 26.91 15.62
N GLY A 205 16.37 25.75 15.77
CA GLY A 205 17.03 25.34 17.00
C GLY A 205 16.06 25.00 18.14
N GLU A 206 14.78 24.77 17.83
CA GLU A 206 13.71 24.64 18.81
C GLU A 206 13.29 23.21 19.11
N PHE A 207 14.23 22.25 19.17
CA PHE A 207 13.88 20.89 19.64
C PHE A 207 13.45 20.85 21.12
N ARG A 208 13.75 21.88 21.89
CA ARG A 208 13.36 21.96 23.30
C ARG A 208 11.85 22.09 23.48
N HIS A 209 11.15 22.77 22.58
CA HIS A 209 9.75 23.12 22.71
C HIS A 209 8.89 22.45 21.64
N HIS A 210 7.66 22.06 22.02
CA HIS A 210 6.60 21.67 21.11
C HIS A 210 6.92 20.50 20.14
N ASN A 211 7.57 19.43 20.65
CA ASN A 211 7.78 18.21 19.85
C ASN A 211 6.52 17.34 19.69
N LYS A 212 5.36 17.82 20.18
CA LYS A 212 4.09 17.07 20.13
C LYS A 212 3.71 16.67 18.70
N LEU A 213 3.85 17.59 17.74
CA LEU A 213 3.54 17.29 16.34
C LEU A 213 4.53 16.27 15.73
N LEU A 214 5.80 16.32 16.11
CA LEU A 214 6.78 15.35 15.65
C LEU A 214 6.50 13.95 16.25
N ILE A 215 6.17 13.88 17.54
CA ILE A 215 5.75 12.64 18.20
C ILE A 215 4.49 12.08 17.50
N LEU A 216 3.48 12.94 17.28
CA LEU A 216 2.24 12.55 16.60
C LEU A 216 2.50 12.04 15.18
N ALA A 217 3.26 12.77 14.36
CA ALA A 217 3.58 12.34 13.01
C ALA A 217 4.35 11.01 12.98
N THR A 218 5.24 10.80 13.96
CA THR A 218 6.00 9.55 14.12
C THR A 218 5.08 8.38 14.49
N CYS A 219 4.18 8.56 15.45
CA CYS A 219 3.21 7.52 15.83
C CYS A 219 2.27 7.18 14.66
N LEU A 220 1.70 8.20 14.01
CA LEU A 220 0.79 7.99 12.89
C LEU A 220 1.49 7.32 11.70
N GLY A 221 2.75 7.70 11.38
CA GLY A 221 3.54 7.03 10.37
C GLY A 221 3.81 5.57 10.70
N PHE A 222 4.16 5.26 11.94
CA PHE A 222 4.38 3.90 12.42
C PHE A 222 3.11 3.05 12.35
N TRP A 223 1.96 3.58 12.78
CA TRP A 223 0.67 2.88 12.73
C TRP A 223 0.07 2.80 11.32
N THR A 224 0.69 3.45 10.34
CA THR A 224 0.29 3.35 8.93
C THR A 224 0.99 2.19 8.22
N GLN A 225 2.34 2.12 8.34
CA GLN A 225 3.12 1.10 7.64
C GLN A 225 4.55 1.04 8.22
N TYR A 226 5.08 -0.16 8.45
CA TYR A 226 6.43 -0.33 9.00
C TYR A 226 7.55 0.19 8.10
N PHE A 227 7.32 0.29 6.80
CA PHE A 227 8.26 0.94 5.87
C PHE A 227 8.52 2.40 6.21
N TYR A 228 7.68 3.04 7.01
CA TYR A 228 7.96 4.35 7.57
C TYR A 228 9.29 4.40 8.33
N LEU A 229 9.65 3.33 9.03
CA LEU A 229 10.92 3.23 9.76
C LEU A 229 12.13 3.27 8.82
N LEU A 230 12.01 2.78 7.58
CA LEU A 230 13.08 2.83 6.59
C LEU A 230 13.41 4.27 6.16
N TYR A 231 12.47 5.20 6.31
CA TYR A 231 12.71 6.63 6.13
C TYR A 231 13.11 7.31 7.44
N LEU A 232 12.41 7.03 8.53
CA LEU A 232 12.61 7.68 9.83
C LEU A 232 13.99 7.43 10.43
N ILE A 233 14.47 6.18 10.40
CA ILE A 233 15.75 5.82 11.03
C ILE A 233 16.93 6.52 10.36
N PRO A 234 17.10 6.51 9.02
CA PRO A 234 18.14 7.30 8.36
C PRO A 234 18.03 8.81 8.61
N LEU A 235 16.80 9.36 8.64
CA LEU A 235 16.55 10.76 8.95
C LEU A 235 17.03 11.10 10.37
N ALA A 236 16.69 10.25 11.33
CA ALA A 236 17.09 10.45 12.74
C ALA A 236 18.60 10.36 12.91
N ILE A 237 19.26 9.37 12.32
CA ILE A 237 20.72 9.21 12.36
C ILE A 237 21.40 10.44 11.76
N LEU A 238 20.97 10.86 10.57
CA LEU A 238 21.56 12.00 9.89
C LEU A 238 21.37 13.29 10.68
N LEU A 239 20.18 13.51 11.26
CA LEU A 239 19.93 14.66 12.12
C LEU A 239 20.88 14.67 13.34
N VAL A 240 21.02 13.52 14.02
CA VAL A 240 21.92 13.40 15.18
C VAL A 240 23.36 13.70 14.78
N VAL A 241 23.84 13.17 13.64
CA VAL A 241 25.18 13.46 13.12
C VAL A 241 25.36 14.95 12.83
N LEU A 242 24.40 15.61 12.18
CA LEU A 242 24.47 17.03 11.89
C LEU A 242 24.49 17.87 13.17
N LEU A 243 23.59 17.60 14.11
CA LEU A 243 23.55 18.31 15.40
C LEU A 243 24.82 18.06 16.22
N TRP A 244 25.40 16.86 16.14
CA TRP A 244 26.67 16.54 16.81
C TRP A 244 27.85 17.35 16.22
N THR A 245 27.95 17.42 14.90
CA THR A 245 29.00 18.20 14.22
C THR A 245 28.88 19.70 14.45
N GLU A 246 27.69 20.18 14.82
CA GLU A 246 27.41 21.60 15.15
C GLU A 246 27.46 21.87 16.66
N ASP A 247 27.91 20.91 17.48
CA ASP A 247 27.97 20.99 18.96
C ASP A 247 26.61 21.29 19.64
N ARG A 248 25.50 20.91 19.00
CA ARG A 248 24.12 21.10 19.48
C ARG A 248 23.62 19.92 20.31
N LYS A 249 24.43 19.44 21.25
CA LYS A 249 24.20 18.20 22.03
C LYS A 249 22.88 18.21 22.81
N LYS A 250 22.45 19.37 23.31
CA LYS A 250 21.17 19.48 24.04
C LYS A 250 19.96 19.17 23.13
N GLU A 251 20.03 19.56 21.89
CA GLU A 251 18.96 19.30 20.92
C GLU A 251 18.89 17.84 20.54
N ILE A 252 20.04 17.15 20.46
CA ILE A 252 20.06 15.69 20.30
C ILE A 252 19.28 15.01 21.41
N LEU A 253 19.52 15.40 22.67
CA LEU A 253 18.82 14.82 23.81
C LEU A 253 17.29 15.03 23.72
N TYR A 254 16.84 16.23 23.36
CA TYR A 254 15.42 16.52 23.22
C TYR A 254 14.77 15.76 22.05
N PHE A 255 15.49 15.64 20.93
CA PHE A 255 15.05 14.85 19.80
C PHE A 255 14.95 13.37 20.15
N VAL A 256 16.01 12.78 20.70
CA VAL A 256 16.03 11.37 21.11
C VAL A 256 14.93 11.07 22.13
N ARG A 257 14.74 11.95 23.13
CA ARG A 257 13.63 11.83 24.07
C ARG A 257 12.27 11.78 23.35
N SER A 258 12.08 12.61 22.34
CA SER A 258 10.83 12.64 21.56
C SER A 258 10.62 11.34 20.79
N MET A 259 11.68 10.78 20.20
CA MET A 259 11.63 9.51 19.48
C MET A 259 11.35 8.32 20.43
N VAL A 260 11.97 8.32 21.62
CA VAL A 260 11.69 7.31 22.65
C VAL A 260 10.24 7.37 23.10
N ILE A 261 9.70 8.58 23.33
CA ILE A 261 8.28 8.75 23.69
C ILE A 261 7.37 8.25 22.53
N ALA A 262 7.67 8.61 21.29
CA ALA A 262 6.89 8.16 20.14
C ALA A 262 6.95 6.63 19.98
N GLY A 263 8.12 6.01 20.15
CA GLY A 263 8.30 4.57 20.13
C GLY A 263 7.52 3.85 21.25
N ALA A 264 7.59 4.41 22.47
CA ALA A 264 6.84 3.86 23.60
C ALA A 264 5.31 3.94 23.35
N ILE A 265 4.79 5.10 22.92
CA ILE A 265 3.37 5.25 22.56
C ILE A 265 3.01 4.29 21.41
N GLY A 266 3.86 4.23 20.36
CA GLY A 266 3.65 3.36 19.21
C GLY A 266 3.45 1.90 19.61
N LEU A 267 4.34 1.37 20.45
CA LEU A 267 4.31 -0.02 20.90
C LEU A 267 3.26 -0.29 21.98
N VAL A 268 2.93 0.67 22.84
CA VAL A 268 1.86 0.50 23.83
C VAL A 268 0.50 0.45 23.13
N VAL A 269 0.28 1.29 22.12
CA VAL A 269 -0.99 1.29 21.38
C VAL A 269 -1.11 0.10 20.43
N TYR A 270 0.01 -0.34 19.82
CA TYR A 270 0.00 -1.51 18.94
C TYR A 270 1.21 -2.42 19.23
N PRO A 271 1.13 -3.25 20.29
CA PRO A 271 2.23 -4.11 20.71
C PRO A 271 2.52 -5.26 19.74
N PHE A 272 1.56 -5.67 18.94
CA PHE A 272 1.69 -6.74 17.93
C PHE A 272 2.70 -6.39 16.82
N ALA A 273 3.01 -5.11 16.64
CA ALA A 273 4.04 -4.65 15.71
C ALA A 273 5.40 -5.35 15.88
N ILE A 274 5.71 -5.85 17.07
CA ILE A 274 6.96 -6.57 17.32
C ILE A 274 6.97 -7.91 16.58
N ASP A 275 5.86 -8.65 16.64
CA ASP A 275 5.72 -9.92 15.92
C ASP A 275 5.66 -9.70 14.41
N ASP A 276 4.87 -8.74 13.96
CA ASP A 276 4.71 -8.38 12.54
C ASP A 276 6.05 -8.09 11.87
N VAL A 277 6.93 -7.33 12.53
CA VAL A 277 8.22 -6.91 11.95
C VAL A 277 9.28 -8.01 12.04
N LEU A 278 9.32 -8.75 13.16
CA LEU A 278 10.42 -9.67 13.43
C LEU A 278 10.13 -11.12 13.03
N HIS A 279 8.88 -11.51 13.05
CA HIS A 279 8.51 -12.92 12.96
C HIS A 279 7.52 -13.25 11.84
N SER A 280 6.87 -12.26 11.25
CA SER A 280 6.00 -12.51 10.09
C SER A 280 6.80 -13.09 8.92
N GLY A 281 6.15 -13.92 8.10
CA GLY A 281 6.79 -14.49 6.91
C GLY A 281 7.41 -13.42 6.00
N ARG A 282 6.76 -12.26 5.89
CA ARG A 282 7.26 -11.10 5.11
C ARG A 282 8.45 -10.41 5.77
N GLY A 283 8.48 -10.32 7.09
CA GLY A 283 9.62 -9.78 7.84
C GLY A 283 10.87 -10.65 7.68
N VAL A 284 10.71 -11.97 7.82
CA VAL A 284 11.80 -12.94 7.63
C VAL A 284 12.32 -12.91 6.19
N GLU A 285 11.43 -12.96 5.19
CA GLU A 285 11.80 -12.88 3.77
C GLU A 285 12.57 -11.58 3.44
N ALA A 286 12.15 -10.45 4.01
CA ALA A 286 12.84 -9.18 3.82
C ALA A 286 14.25 -9.20 4.41
N LEU A 287 14.45 -9.81 5.58
CA LEU A 287 15.77 -9.94 6.21
C LEU A 287 16.69 -10.87 5.40
N GLU A 288 16.17 -11.98 4.89
CA GLU A 288 16.91 -12.90 4.00
C GLU A 288 17.34 -12.21 2.71
N ASN A 289 16.43 -11.47 2.07
CA ASN A 289 16.72 -10.70 0.87
C ASN A 289 17.78 -9.62 1.11
N LEU A 290 17.78 -8.96 2.27
CA LEU A 290 18.82 -8.01 2.65
C LEU A 290 20.19 -8.67 2.79
N GLY A 291 20.26 -9.92 3.24
CA GLY A 291 21.49 -10.72 3.33
C GLY A 291 22.01 -11.20 1.97
N SER A 292 21.15 -11.35 0.96
CA SER A 292 21.52 -11.87 -0.36
C SER A 292 22.28 -10.83 -1.20
N GLY A 293 23.38 -11.24 -1.85
CA GLY A 293 24.12 -10.41 -2.81
C GLY A 293 23.69 -10.59 -4.28
N ALA A 294 22.93 -11.65 -4.58
CA ALA A 294 22.60 -12.03 -5.94
C ALA A 294 21.63 -11.04 -6.61
N GLY A 295 21.92 -10.61 -7.84
CA GLY A 295 21.04 -9.78 -8.65
C GLY A 295 20.81 -8.35 -8.15
N THR A 296 21.47 -7.89 -7.10
CA THR A 296 21.22 -6.58 -6.45
C THR A 296 21.32 -5.40 -7.42
N LEU A 297 22.33 -5.38 -8.28
CA LEU A 297 22.50 -4.29 -9.27
C LEU A 297 21.37 -4.29 -10.31
N VAL A 298 20.92 -5.47 -10.73
CA VAL A 298 19.79 -5.60 -11.68
C VAL A 298 18.51 -5.06 -11.04
N ARG A 299 18.23 -5.43 -9.78
CA ARG A 299 17.07 -4.93 -9.03
C ARG A 299 17.07 -3.40 -8.93
N TYR A 300 18.21 -2.81 -8.60
CA TYR A 300 18.33 -1.34 -8.56
C TYR A 300 18.14 -0.71 -9.94
N GLY A 301 18.71 -1.29 -11.00
CA GLY A 301 18.53 -0.82 -12.36
C GLY A 301 17.06 -0.86 -12.80
N THR A 302 16.38 -1.99 -12.56
CA THR A 302 14.96 -2.16 -12.85
C THR A 302 14.10 -1.15 -12.09
N MET A 303 14.31 -0.99 -10.78
CA MET A 303 13.49 -0.08 -9.98
C MET A 303 13.78 1.40 -10.23
N LEU A 304 15.00 1.76 -10.66
CA LEU A 304 15.30 3.10 -11.16
C LEU A 304 14.59 3.37 -12.48
N GLN A 305 14.53 2.38 -13.37
CA GLN A 305 13.74 2.47 -14.60
C GLN A 305 12.25 2.63 -14.28
N VAL A 306 11.70 1.81 -13.39
CA VAL A 306 10.31 1.94 -12.92
C VAL A 306 10.06 3.34 -12.36
N LEU A 307 10.92 3.85 -11.47
CA LEU A 307 10.76 5.21 -10.91
C LEU A 307 10.79 6.29 -12.00
N GLY A 308 11.63 6.12 -13.01
CA GLY A 308 11.69 7.03 -14.16
C GLY A 308 10.41 7.00 -15.00
N GLN A 309 9.90 5.81 -15.29
CA GLN A 309 8.64 5.58 -16.01
C GLN A 309 7.44 6.13 -15.25
N GLU A 310 7.39 5.88 -13.95
CA GLU A 310 6.35 6.34 -13.06
C GLU A 310 6.29 7.89 -12.92
N LEU A 311 7.43 8.57 -12.99
CA LEU A 311 7.48 10.04 -12.91
C LEU A 311 7.30 10.74 -14.25
N PHE A 312 7.73 10.14 -15.36
CA PHE A 312 7.81 10.79 -16.68
C PHE A 312 7.08 10.04 -17.80
N GLY A 313 6.45 8.90 -17.50
CA GLY A 313 5.84 8.03 -18.49
C GLY A 313 6.83 7.12 -19.21
N ASP A 314 6.31 6.28 -20.11
CA ASP A 314 7.10 5.25 -20.80
C ASP A 314 8.14 5.79 -21.76
N GLY A 315 9.32 5.17 -21.73
CA GLY A 315 10.30 5.12 -22.80
C GLY A 315 11.05 6.42 -23.06
N ILE A 316 10.79 7.04 -24.20
CA ILE A 316 11.59 8.15 -24.75
C ILE A 316 11.61 9.38 -23.84
N LEU A 317 10.50 9.71 -23.18
CA LEU A 317 10.41 10.93 -22.36
C LEU A 317 11.24 10.82 -21.07
N ALA A 318 11.26 9.65 -20.43
CA ALA A 318 12.11 9.40 -19.26
C ALA A 318 13.59 9.48 -19.64
N VAL A 319 13.97 8.88 -20.79
CA VAL A 319 15.32 8.97 -21.34
C VAL A 319 15.69 10.41 -21.67
N LEU A 320 14.82 11.15 -22.34
CA LEU A 320 15.04 12.57 -22.67
C LEU A 320 15.20 13.43 -21.42
N ALA A 321 14.40 13.20 -20.38
CA ALA A 321 14.51 13.91 -19.09
C ALA A 321 15.86 13.61 -18.41
N LEU A 322 16.31 12.35 -18.40
CA LEU A 322 17.60 11.95 -17.86
C LEU A 322 18.77 12.50 -18.68
N VAL A 323 18.68 12.46 -20.01
CA VAL A 323 19.69 13.04 -20.92
C VAL A 323 19.77 14.54 -20.73
N LEU A 324 18.63 15.25 -20.65
CA LEU A 324 18.60 16.68 -20.39
C LEU A 324 19.23 17.02 -19.03
N LEU A 325 18.93 16.23 -18.00
CA LEU A 325 19.54 16.38 -16.68
C LEU A 325 21.06 16.18 -16.75
N ALA A 326 21.53 15.11 -17.42
CA ALA A 326 22.94 14.82 -17.60
C ALA A 326 23.66 15.95 -18.38
N VAL A 327 23.05 16.45 -19.45
CA VAL A 327 23.57 17.59 -20.24
C VAL A 327 23.66 18.85 -19.37
N LEU A 328 22.65 19.15 -18.55
CA LEU A 328 22.68 20.30 -17.65
C LEU A 328 23.76 20.17 -16.58
N ILE A 329 23.93 18.98 -16.01
CA ILE A 329 25.01 18.69 -15.05
C ILE A 329 26.37 18.85 -15.74
N GLY A 330 26.57 18.22 -16.92
CA GLY A 330 27.80 18.33 -17.70
C GLY A 330 28.14 19.77 -18.07
N TYR A 331 27.13 20.52 -18.54
CA TYR A 331 27.30 21.95 -18.85
C TYR A 331 27.69 22.76 -17.60
N ARG A 332 27.11 22.47 -16.45
CA ARG A 332 27.48 23.14 -15.19
C ARG A 332 28.91 22.83 -14.77
N LEU A 333 29.32 21.56 -14.85
CA LEU A 333 30.69 21.14 -14.57
C LEU A 333 31.70 21.80 -15.53
N TRP A 334 31.37 21.89 -16.81
CA TRP A 334 32.20 22.56 -17.80
C TRP A 334 32.35 24.06 -17.50
N LEU A 335 31.26 24.74 -17.11
CA LEU A 335 31.31 26.14 -16.70
C LEU A 335 32.19 26.37 -15.46
N MET A 336 32.06 25.50 -14.46
CA MET A 336 32.91 25.56 -13.26
C MET A 336 34.38 25.40 -13.62
N LYS A 337 34.72 24.46 -14.51
CA LYS A 337 36.10 24.30 -15.02
C LYS A 337 36.60 25.54 -15.78
N LYS A 338 35.75 26.13 -16.63
CA LYS A 338 36.10 27.36 -17.38
C LYS A 338 36.31 28.56 -16.48
N GLU A 339 35.65 28.64 -15.35
CA GLU A 339 35.79 29.68 -14.34
C GLU A 339 36.98 29.46 -13.37
N GLY A 340 37.79 28.42 -13.62
CA GLY A 340 38.92 28.06 -12.77
C GLY A 340 38.51 27.52 -11.39
N LYS A 341 37.24 27.19 -11.21
CA LYS A 341 36.70 26.63 -9.97
C LYS A 341 36.90 25.12 -9.99
N GLY A 342 37.61 24.60 -9.01
CA GLY A 342 37.71 23.14 -8.82
C GLY A 342 36.31 22.51 -8.65
N ILE A 343 36.12 21.26 -9.09
CA ILE A 343 34.85 20.51 -8.95
C ILE A 343 34.37 20.51 -7.49
N PHE A 344 35.29 20.69 -6.54
CA PHE A 344 35.09 20.66 -5.11
C PHE A 344 35.22 22.01 -4.39
N ALA A 345 35.39 23.12 -5.12
CA ALA A 345 35.54 24.47 -4.54
C ALA A 345 34.46 25.43 -5.06
N ASP A 346 33.93 26.27 -4.17
CA ASP A 346 33.04 27.37 -4.53
C ASP A 346 33.79 28.60 -5.07
N ALA A 347 33.05 29.68 -5.38
CA ALA A 347 33.61 30.94 -5.92
C ALA A 347 34.67 31.59 -5.05
N TYR A 348 34.79 31.21 -3.79
CA TYR A 348 35.71 31.78 -2.80
C TYR A 348 36.82 30.81 -2.35
N GLY A 349 36.94 29.63 -2.95
CA GLY A 349 38.03 28.70 -2.68
C GLY A 349 38.02 28.01 -1.32
N LYS A 350 36.96 28.15 -0.54
CA LYS A 350 36.88 27.68 0.85
C LYS A 350 35.82 26.61 1.12
N GLN A 351 34.96 26.27 0.16
CA GLN A 351 33.89 25.30 0.39
C GLN A 351 33.94 24.14 -0.59
N SER A 352 33.87 22.93 -0.07
CA SER A 352 33.86 21.71 -0.86
C SER A 352 32.48 21.46 -1.53
N MET A 353 32.43 20.58 -2.54
CA MET A 353 31.17 20.15 -3.20
C MET A 353 30.12 19.64 -2.19
N LEU A 354 30.57 19.11 -1.05
CA LEU A 354 29.70 18.74 0.07
C LEU A 354 28.99 19.95 0.71
N SER A 355 29.56 21.15 0.66
CA SER A 355 28.89 22.36 1.13
C SER A 355 27.91 22.95 0.11
N ALA A 356 28.05 22.58 -1.17
CA ALA A 356 27.04 22.85 -2.20
C ALA A 356 25.79 21.95 -2.08
N PHE A 357 25.94 20.76 -1.49
CA PHE A 357 24.83 20.02 -0.89
C PHE A 357 24.56 20.62 0.48
N HIS A 358 23.72 21.65 0.53
CA HIS A 358 23.27 22.21 1.82
C HIS A 358 22.88 21.06 2.74
N LYS A 359 23.38 21.05 3.97
CA LYS A 359 23.08 20.04 5.01
C LYS A 359 21.59 19.73 5.10
N GLU A 360 20.76 20.73 4.91
CA GLU A 360 19.29 20.63 4.92
C GLU A 360 18.72 19.76 3.80
N ARG A 361 19.29 19.82 2.58
CA ARG A 361 18.87 18.98 1.47
C ARG A 361 19.29 17.53 1.69
N LEU A 362 20.50 17.32 2.21
CA LEU A 362 20.95 16.00 2.61
C LEU A 362 20.03 15.44 3.69
N LEU A 363 19.67 16.24 4.70
CA LEU A 363 18.79 15.81 5.78
C LEU A 363 17.45 15.29 5.28
N VAL A 364 16.87 15.89 4.24
CA VAL A 364 15.55 15.51 3.71
C VAL A 364 15.63 14.44 2.62
N LEU A 365 16.59 14.56 1.68
CA LEU A 365 16.61 13.73 0.47
C LEU A 365 17.44 12.46 0.59
N LEU A 366 18.50 12.46 1.42
CA LEU A 366 19.31 11.26 1.61
C LEU A 366 18.56 10.12 2.31
N PRO A 367 17.71 10.37 3.32
CA PRO A 367 16.84 9.31 3.88
C PRO A 367 15.92 8.68 2.83
N ALA A 368 15.37 9.45 1.89
CA ALA A 368 14.56 8.90 0.80
C ALA A 368 15.38 8.01 -0.15
N LEU A 369 16.63 8.39 -0.43
CA LEU A 369 17.55 7.53 -1.20
C LEU A 369 17.89 6.24 -0.43
N ILE A 370 18.15 6.34 0.88
CA ILE A 370 18.43 5.15 1.71
C ILE A 370 17.20 4.24 1.77
N TYR A 371 15.99 4.83 1.93
CA TYR A 371 14.74 4.09 1.83
C TYR A 371 14.67 3.28 0.52
N PHE A 372 14.91 3.94 -0.62
CA PHE A 372 14.93 3.28 -1.93
C PHE A 372 15.91 2.12 -1.96
N LEU A 373 17.15 2.34 -1.52
CA LEU A 373 18.19 1.31 -1.55
C LEU A 373 17.84 0.11 -0.66
N VAL A 374 17.27 0.35 0.51
CA VAL A 374 16.88 -0.72 1.43
C VAL A 374 15.64 -1.45 0.94
N VAL A 375 14.59 -0.71 0.57
CA VAL A 375 13.32 -1.33 0.18
C VAL A 375 13.46 -2.17 -1.09
N VAL A 376 14.16 -1.66 -2.13
CA VAL A 376 14.38 -2.42 -3.38
C VAL A 376 15.12 -3.72 -3.14
N LYS A 377 15.99 -3.76 -2.14
CA LYS A 377 16.70 -4.98 -1.78
C LYS A 377 15.84 -5.94 -0.95
N ALA A 378 15.02 -5.41 -0.04
CA ALA A 378 14.24 -6.19 0.91
C ALA A 378 12.98 -6.84 0.31
N ILE A 379 12.31 -6.17 -0.64
CA ILE A 379 11.02 -6.63 -1.19
C ILE A 379 11.14 -7.92 -2.00
N PRO A 380 10.12 -8.82 -1.95
CA PRO A 380 10.11 -10.04 -2.74
C PRO A 380 9.88 -9.77 -4.23
N TYR A 381 9.00 -8.84 -4.57
CA TYR A 381 8.59 -8.48 -5.93
C TYR A 381 8.96 -7.05 -6.26
N LEU A 382 9.41 -6.79 -7.52
CA LEU A 382 9.79 -5.45 -7.98
C LEU A 382 8.55 -4.71 -8.51
N GLU A 383 7.73 -4.19 -7.58
CA GLU A 383 6.51 -3.44 -7.89
C GLU A 383 6.64 -1.96 -7.47
N ASP A 384 6.03 -1.08 -8.23
CA ASP A 384 6.03 0.38 -8.08
C ASP A 384 5.48 0.85 -6.72
N ARG A 385 4.50 0.14 -6.16
CA ARG A 385 3.88 0.48 -4.86
C ARG A 385 4.92 0.64 -3.73
N TYR A 386 6.00 -0.11 -3.76
CA TYR A 386 7.04 -0.03 -2.72
C TYR A 386 7.88 1.25 -2.78
N ILE A 387 7.90 1.94 -3.92
CA ILE A 387 8.60 3.23 -4.09
C ILE A 387 7.68 4.44 -4.04
N MET A 388 6.36 4.26 -3.88
CA MET A 388 5.40 5.37 -3.76
C MET A 388 5.78 6.35 -2.64
N ALA A 389 6.26 5.84 -1.50
CA ALA A 389 6.64 6.66 -0.35
C ALA A 389 7.70 7.73 -0.65
N ILE A 390 8.54 7.52 -1.65
CA ILE A 390 9.61 8.46 -2.02
C ILE A 390 9.29 9.31 -3.25
N GLY A 391 8.16 9.09 -3.92
CA GLY A 391 7.79 9.80 -5.14
C GLY A 391 7.78 11.32 -4.99
N GLY A 392 7.22 11.84 -3.90
CA GLY A 392 7.24 13.28 -3.58
C GLY A 392 8.66 13.83 -3.39
N PHE A 393 9.56 13.08 -2.76
CA PHE A 393 10.97 13.47 -2.58
C PHE A 393 11.73 13.42 -3.91
N ALA A 394 11.48 12.43 -4.75
CA ALA A 394 12.07 12.33 -6.08
C ALA A 394 11.65 13.52 -6.97
N ALA A 395 10.36 13.87 -6.96
CA ALA A 395 9.87 15.05 -7.67
C ALA A 395 10.52 16.35 -7.14
N LEU A 396 10.66 16.49 -5.81
CA LEU A 396 11.31 17.63 -5.19
C LEU A 396 12.81 17.70 -5.55
N PHE A 397 13.50 16.56 -5.59
CA PHE A 397 14.89 16.47 -6.02
C PHE A 397 15.05 16.91 -7.49
N VAL A 398 14.20 16.38 -8.38
CA VAL A 398 14.23 16.73 -9.81
C VAL A 398 13.98 18.22 -10.00
N CYS A 399 12.86 18.76 -9.53
CA CYS A 399 12.50 20.16 -9.70
C CYS A 399 13.53 21.11 -9.06
N GLY A 400 14.03 20.77 -7.86
CA GLY A 400 15.05 21.54 -7.17
C GLY A 400 16.39 21.53 -7.89
N THR A 401 16.80 20.42 -8.47
CA THR A 401 18.03 20.31 -9.26
C THR A 401 17.92 21.13 -10.55
N PHE A 402 16.82 21.00 -11.28
CA PHE A 402 16.57 21.81 -12.48
C PHE A 402 16.55 23.30 -12.15
N TYR A 403 15.87 23.71 -11.10
CA TYR A 403 15.85 25.11 -10.68
C TYR A 403 17.25 25.65 -10.40
N ARG A 404 18.10 24.90 -9.71
CA ARG A 404 19.48 25.31 -9.41
C ARG A 404 20.38 25.34 -10.64
N LEU A 405 20.27 24.36 -11.52
CA LEU A 405 21.08 24.29 -12.73
C LEU A 405 20.70 25.40 -13.72
N ALA A 406 19.41 25.73 -13.78
CA ALA A 406 18.88 26.76 -14.68
C ALA A 406 18.84 28.16 -14.06
N GLY A 407 18.68 28.27 -12.73
CA GLY A 407 18.27 29.50 -12.05
C GLY A 407 19.37 30.54 -11.80
N ASP A 408 20.62 30.13 -11.56
CA ASP A 408 21.70 31.06 -11.22
C ASP A 408 22.13 31.97 -12.38
N ARG A 409 21.74 31.66 -13.61
CA ARG A 409 22.09 32.40 -14.84
C ARG A 409 20.95 32.70 -15.78
N LEU A 410 19.80 32.09 -15.59
CA LEU A 410 18.59 32.35 -16.37
C LEU A 410 17.73 33.34 -15.59
N LYS A 411 17.47 34.51 -16.16
CA LYS A 411 16.47 35.44 -15.60
C LYS A 411 15.20 34.61 -15.25
N ASP A 412 14.54 34.96 -14.17
CA ASP A 412 13.41 34.20 -13.54
C ASP A 412 12.40 33.53 -14.50
N GLY A 413 12.24 34.06 -15.71
CA GLY A 413 11.38 33.49 -16.75
C GLY A 413 11.85 32.15 -17.32
N LYS A 414 13.14 31.91 -17.45
CA LYS A 414 13.68 30.67 -18.05
C LYS A 414 13.69 29.50 -17.09
N GLY A 415 13.85 29.74 -15.78
CA GLY A 415 13.69 28.70 -14.76
C GLY A 415 12.25 28.20 -14.68
N ARG A 416 11.27 29.11 -14.81
CA ARG A 416 9.84 28.74 -14.92
C ARG A 416 9.55 27.93 -16.17
N MET A 417 10.14 28.30 -17.31
CA MET A 417 9.98 27.57 -18.58
C MET A 417 10.56 26.15 -18.50
N ALA A 418 11.71 25.96 -17.86
CA ALA A 418 12.28 24.62 -17.65
C ALA A 418 11.37 23.75 -16.77
N MET A 419 10.78 24.30 -15.71
CA MET A 419 9.80 23.56 -14.89
C MET A 419 8.51 23.24 -15.65
N MET A 420 8.01 24.17 -16.49
CA MET A 420 6.86 23.89 -17.36
C MET A 420 7.14 22.75 -18.32
N LEU A 421 8.36 22.65 -18.85
CA LEU A 421 8.75 21.56 -19.75
C LEU A 421 8.73 20.20 -19.04
N ILE A 422 9.21 20.12 -17.79
CA ILE A 422 9.16 18.90 -16.98
C ILE A 422 7.71 18.47 -16.74
N LEU A 423 6.84 19.43 -16.38
CA LEU A 423 5.42 19.16 -16.17
C LEU A 423 4.74 18.68 -17.45
N LEU A 424 5.07 19.30 -18.58
CA LEU A 424 4.56 18.87 -19.89
C LEU A 424 5.00 17.43 -20.21
N CYS A 425 6.25 17.08 -19.94
CA CYS A 425 6.75 15.70 -20.13
C CYS A 425 5.97 14.71 -19.24
N ALA A 426 5.69 15.05 -17.98
CA ALA A 426 4.89 14.20 -17.09
C ALA A 426 3.45 14.03 -17.61
N ILE A 427 2.80 15.12 -18.02
CA ILE A 427 1.44 15.07 -18.59
C ILE A 427 1.38 14.20 -19.84
N VAL A 428 2.34 14.36 -20.75
CA VAL A 428 2.42 13.53 -21.97
C VAL A 428 2.65 12.07 -21.62
N GLY A 429 3.51 11.79 -20.63
CA GLY A 429 3.74 10.42 -20.14
C GLY A 429 2.47 9.75 -19.62
N ILE A 430 1.68 10.46 -18.83
CA ILE A 430 0.39 9.96 -18.31
C ILE A 430 -0.59 9.67 -19.46
N LEU A 431 -0.68 10.57 -20.44
CA LEU A 431 -1.58 10.39 -21.58
C LEU A 431 -1.20 9.19 -22.46
N GLN A 432 0.07 8.77 -22.43
CA GLN A 432 0.55 7.62 -23.18
C GLN A 432 0.38 6.28 -22.44
N SER A 433 0.59 6.25 -21.12
CA SER A 433 0.68 5.00 -20.36
C SER A 433 -0.54 4.76 -19.45
N GLY A 434 -1.13 5.82 -18.90
CA GLY A 434 -2.23 5.74 -17.92
C GLY A 434 -1.81 5.13 -16.56
N PRO A 435 -2.63 5.29 -15.51
CA PRO A 435 -2.40 4.65 -14.23
C PRO A 435 -2.81 3.18 -14.28
N ASN A 436 -2.03 2.30 -13.64
CA ASN A 436 -2.24 0.85 -13.66
C ASN A 436 -3.16 0.34 -12.55
N TYR A 437 -3.47 1.16 -11.55
CA TYR A 437 -4.32 0.80 -10.42
C TYR A 437 -5.73 1.29 -10.64
N LEU A 438 -6.60 0.72 -10.11
CA LEU A 438 -8.04 0.79 -10.03
C LEU A 438 -8.63 -0.51 -10.57
N TYR A 439 -9.74 -0.82 -10.03
CA TYR A 439 -10.64 -1.89 -10.41
C TYR A 439 -11.02 -1.95 -11.91
N GLN A 440 -10.31 -1.21 -12.76
CA GLN A 440 -10.60 -1.07 -14.18
C GLN A 440 -10.60 -2.40 -14.92
N GLY A 441 -9.61 -3.25 -14.64
CA GLY A 441 -9.50 -4.55 -15.28
C GLY A 441 -10.58 -5.55 -14.84
N TYR A 442 -11.15 -5.36 -13.63
CA TYR A 442 -12.17 -6.24 -13.05
C TYR A 442 -13.59 -5.74 -13.26
N LYS A 443 -13.76 -4.46 -13.54
CA LYS A 443 -15.09 -3.84 -13.64
C LYS A 443 -16.00 -4.56 -14.63
N ASN A 444 -15.45 -4.99 -15.74
CA ASN A 444 -16.22 -5.69 -16.76
C ASN A 444 -16.76 -7.04 -16.22
N GLN A 445 -15.94 -7.83 -15.54
CA GLN A 445 -16.36 -9.09 -14.94
C GLN A 445 -17.39 -8.86 -13.84
N TRP A 446 -17.19 -7.89 -12.97
CA TRP A 446 -18.16 -7.51 -11.95
C TRP A 446 -19.49 -7.00 -12.55
N ASP A 447 -19.44 -6.16 -13.59
CA ASP A 447 -20.66 -5.71 -14.27
C ASP A 447 -21.40 -6.88 -14.93
N LYS A 448 -20.69 -7.88 -15.46
CA LYS A 448 -21.28 -9.11 -15.97
C LYS A 448 -21.91 -9.96 -14.86
N ALA A 449 -21.28 -10.08 -13.70
CA ALA A 449 -21.85 -10.81 -12.57
C ALA A 449 -23.23 -10.28 -12.17
N LYS A 450 -23.47 -8.96 -12.26
CA LYS A 450 -24.77 -8.33 -11.97
C LYS A 450 -25.90 -8.80 -12.90
N GLU A 451 -25.58 -9.25 -14.11
CA GLU A 451 -26.57 -9.77 -15.05
C GLU A 451 -27.13 -11.13 -14.56
N TYR A 452 -26.34 -11.87 -13.76
CA TYR A 452 -26.67 -13.21 -13.25
C TYR A 452 -26.97 -13.23 -11.74
N ARG A 453 -27.37 -12.09 -11.18
CA ARG A 453 -27.58 -11.90 -9.74
C ARG A 453 -28.62 -12.81 -9.08
N ASN A 454 -29.49 -13.45 -9.86
CA ASN A 454 -30.53 -14.34 -9.37
C ASN A 454 -30.13 -15.81 -9.46
N LEU A 455 -28.87 -16.09 -9.82
CA LEU A 455 -28.33 -17.44 -9.91
C LEU A 455 -27.36 -17.69 -8.76
N ASP A 456 -27.24 -18.94 -8.40
CA ASP A 456 -26.19 -19.42 -7.53
C ASP A 456 -24.87 -19.52 -8.31
N CYS A 457 -23.75 -19.35 -7.61
CA CYS A 457 -22.41 -19.40 -8.18
C CYS A 457 -21.59 -20.53 -7.55
N LEU A 458 -20.91 -21.30 -8.40
CA LEU A 458 -19.87 -22.22 -7.99
C LEU A 458 -18.51 -21.63 -8.35
N CYS A 459 -17.69 -21.31 -7.35
CA CYS A 459 -16.32 -20.88 -7.58
C CYS A 459 -15.35 -22.04 -7.34
N VAL A 460 -14.68 -22.47 -8.41
CA VAL A 460 -13.66 -23.51 -8.33
C VAL A 460 -12.28 -22.87 -8.37
N TYR A 461 -11.49 -23.07 -7.29
CA TYR A 461 -10.24 -22.35 -7.09
C TYR A 461 -9.07 -23.26 -6.70
N GLU A 462 -7.86 -22.69 -6.73
CA GLU A 462 -6.64 -23.27 -6.16
C GLU A 462 -5.98 -22.25 -5.22
N GLY A 463 -5.50 -22.72 -4.08
CA GLY A 463 -4.91 -21.85 -3.06
C GLY A 463 -5.93 -20.86 -2.49
N VAL A 464 -5.57 -19.57 -2.43
CA VAL A 464 -6.42 -18.50 -1.87
C VAL A 464 -6.93 -17.51 -2.92
N ARG A 465 -6.90 -17.86 -4.19
CA ARG A 465 -7.21 -16.90 -5.27
C ARG A 465 -8.69 -16.54 -5.41
N TYR A 466 -9.59 -17.20 -4.70
CA TYR A 466 -11.00 -16.81 -4.66
C TYR A 466 -11.21 -15.36 -4.15
N TYR A 467 -10.33 -14.82 -3.32
CA TYR A 467 -10.38 -13.42 -2.89
C TYR A 467 -10.45 -12.41 -4.05
N GLU A 468 -10.00 -12.78 -5.21
CA GLU A 468 -10.02 -11.91 -6.38
C GLU A 468 -11.43 -11.60 -6.88
N ASN A 469 -12.40 -12.45 -6.55
CA ASN A 469 -13.80 -12.39 -7.03
C ASN A 469 -14.80 -11.94 -5.97
N LEU A 470 -14.36 -11.36 -4.86
CA LEU A 470 -15.27 -10.90 -3.80
C LEU A 470 -16.39 -9.96 -4.27
N PRO A 471 -16.16 -8.98 -5.17
CA PRO A 471 -17.24 -8.15 -5.66
C PRO A 471 -18.26 -8.90 -6.51
N GLU A 472 -17.83 -9.92 -7.24
CA GLU A 472 -18.73 -10.80 -8.01
C GLU A 472 -19.57 -11.66 -7.08
N PHE A 473 -18.96 -12.25 -6.04
CA PHE A 473 -19.69 -13.05 -5.05
C PHE A 473 -20.78 -12.26 -4.33
N ALA A 474 -20.53 -10.98 -4.08
CA ALA A 474 -21.51 -10.06 -3.49
C ALA A 474 -22.70 -9.73 -4.43
N GLU A 475 -22.73 -10.23 -5.66
CA GLU A 475 -23.82 -10.05 -6.62
C GLU A 475 -24.70 -11.30 -6.79
N TYR A 476 -24.14 -12.52 -6.66
CA TYR A 476 -24.88 -13.77 -6.85
C TYR A 476 -25.79 -14.06 -5.65
N GLU A 477 -26.81 -14.92 -5.85
CA GLU A 477 -27.75 -15.27 -4.76
C GLU A 477 -27.01 -15.96 -3.61
N ASN A 478 -26.24 -16.99 -3.94
CA ASN A 478 -25.30 -17.65 -3.02
C ASN A 478 -24.07 -18.11 -3.80
N THR A 479 -22.95 -18.29 -3.12
CA THR A 479 -21.74 -18.82 -3.73
C THR A 479 -21.17 -19.97 -2.90
N LEU A 480 -20.81 -21.06 -3.57
CA LEU A 480 -20.07 -22.17 -3.01
C LEU A 480 -18.61 -22.08 -3.47
N LEU A 481 -17.68 -21.97 -2.51
CA LEU A 481 -16.24 -21.91 -2.77
C LEU A 481 -15.62 -23.27 -2.50
N LEU A 482 -15.00 -23.91 -3.51
CA LEU A 482 -14.35 -25.20 -3.30
C LEU A 482 -13.24 -25.46 -4.33
N THR A 483 -12.40 -26.43 -4.01
CA THR A 483 -11.38 -26.95 -4.93
C THR A 483 -11.95 -28.04 -5.84
N MET A 484 -11.23 -28.38 -6.93
CA MET A 484 -11.62 -29.52 -7.79
C MET A 484 -11.66 -30.85 -7.01
N GLU A 485 -10.76 -31.04 -6.06
CA GLU A 485 -10.72 -32.24 -5.23
C GLU A 485 -11.95 -32.33 -4.35
N GLU A 486 -12.34 -31.26 -3.68
CA GLU A 486 -13.57 -31.18 -2.86
C GLU A 486 -14.81 -31.39 -3.72
N LEU A 487 -14.92 -30.77 -4.90
CA LEU A 487 -16.03 -30.97 -5.82
C LEU A 487 -16.15 -32.43 -6.24
N THR A 488 -15.01 -33.07 -6.50
CA THR A 488 -14.99 -34.47 -6.97
C THR A 488 -15.35 -35.43 -5.85
N ASN A 489 -14.84 -35.24 -4.64
CA ASN A 489 -14.98 -36.20 -3.53
C ASN A 489 -16.22 -35.96 -2.66
N ARG A 490 -16.80 -34.75 -2.68
CA ARG A 490 -18.00 -34.40 -1.91
C ARG A 490 -19.20 -35.26 -2.33
N SER A 491 -20.10 -35.55 -1.39
CA SER A 491 -21.43 -36.08 -1.68
C SER A 491 -22.22 -35.09 -2.55
N ALA A 492 -23.26 -35.57 -3.25
CA ALA A 492 -24.11 -34.68 -4.04
C ALA A 492 -24.73 -33.60 -3.16
N ASP A 493 -24.69 -32.37 -3.65
CA ASP A 493 -25.19 -31.19 -2.95
C ASP A 493 -26.65 -30.95 -3.35
N GLU A 494 -27.54 -30.89 -2.36
CA GLU A 494 -28.97 -30.75 -2.61
C GLU A 494 -29.36 -29.47 -3.35
N ARG A 495 -28.58 -28.39 -3.22
CA ARG A 495 -28.85 -27.13 -3.89
C ARG A 495 -28.46 -27.22 -5.36
N LEU A 496 -27.29 -27.75 -5.68
CA LEU A 496 -26.85 -28.02 -7.05
C LEU A 496 -27.78 -29.04 -7.75
N GLU A 497 -28.38 -29.96 -6.98
CA GLU A 497 -29.39 -30.88 -7.54
C GLU A 497 -30.71 -30.19 -7.94
N LYS A 498 -31.04 -29.06 -7.31
CA LYS A 498 -32.28 -28.30 -7.57
C LYS A 498 -32.11 -27.20 -8.61
N ASP A 499 -30.93 -26.64 -8.72
CA ASP A 499 -30.65 -25.54 -9.64
C ASP A 499 -30.77 -25.99 -11.08
N GLU A 500 -31.46 -25.21 -11.91
CA GLU A 500 -31.56 -25.42 -13.36
C GLU A 500 -30.45 -24.70 -14.13
N GLU A 501 -29.99 -23.57 -13.62
CA GLU A 501 -28.89 -22.76 -14.13
C GLU A 501 -27.88 -22.47 -13.01
N LEU A 502 -26.61 -22.46 -13.36
CA LEU A 502 -25.51 -22.24 -12.42
C LEU A 502 -24.43 -21.35 -13.07
N VAL A 503 -24.00 -20.33 -12.34
CA VAL A 503 -22.77 -19.61 -12.69
C VAL A 503 -21.57 -20.41 -12.20
N VAL A 504 -20.57 -20.58 -13.05
CA VAL A 504 -19.31 -21.20 -12.67
C VAL A 504 -18.17 -20.21 -12.93
N LEU A 505 -17.50 -19.81 -11.84
CA LEU A 505 -16.24 -19.08 -11.90
C LEU A 505 -15.10 -20.05 -11.60
N ALA A 506 -14.33 -20.40 -12.62
CA ALA A 506 -13.20 -21.29 -12.45
C ALA A 506 -11.89 -20.54 -12.70
N LYS A 507 -10.94 -20.66 -11.78
CA LYS A 507 -9.62 -20.06 -11.94
C LYS A 507 -8.89 -20.65 -13.15
N ARG A 508 -8.04 -19.85 -13.79
CA ARG A 508 -7.31 -20.18 -15.02
C ARG A 508 -6.63 -21.55 -15.01
N GLN A 509 -6.18 -22.00 -13.85
CA GLN A 509 -5.46 -23.27 -13.69
C GLN A 509 -6.38 -24.50 -13.72
N ILE A 510 -7.69 -24.31 -13.56
CA ILE A 510 -8.66 -25.39 -13.49
C ILE A 510 -8.89 -25.99 -14.89
N ASP A 511 -8.83 -27.32 -14.97
CA ASP A 511 -9.20 -28.05 -16.18
C ASP A 511 -10.72 -27.99 -16.40
N MET A 512 -11.15 -27.16 -17.33
CA MET A 512 -12.56 -26.92 -17.63
C MET A 512 -13.25 -28.15 -18.22
N VAL A 513 -12.53 -29.06 -18.90
CA VAL A 513 -13.08 -30.29 -19.44
C VAL A 513 -13.41 -31.27 -18.30
N GLU A 514 -12.50 -31.40 -17.36
CA GLU A 514 -12.71 -32.24 -16.17
C GLU A 514 -13.80 -31.63 -15.27
N LEU A 515 -13.84 -30.34 -15.08
CA LEU A 515 -14.89 -29.65 -14.32
C LEU A 515 -16.28 -29.90 -14.95
N ALA A 516 -16.41 -29.71 -16.26
CA ALA A 516 -17.66 -29.96 -16.96
C ALA A 516 -18.09 -31.44 -16.86
N ARG A 517 -17.12 -32.37 -16.96
CA ARG A 517 -17.40 -33.82 -16.78
C ARG A 517 -17.94 -34.13 -15.38
N VAL A 518 -17.35 -33.58 -14.34
CA VAL A 518 -17.79 -33.78 -12.95
C VAL A 518 -19.19 -33.21 -12.73
N LEU A 519 -19.45 -31.98 -13.20
CA LEU A 519 -20.75 -31.34 -13.08
C LEU A 519 -21.85 -32.09 -13.84
N HIS A 520 -21.53 -32.59 -15.03
CA HIS A 520 -22.48 -33.40 -15.80
C HIS A 520 -22.78 -34.73 -15.10
N GLN A 521 -21.76 -35.46 -14.68
CA GLN A 521 -21.94 -36.78 -14.05
C GLN A 521 -22.65 -36.73 -12.71
N LYS A 522 -22.41 -35.69 -11.89
CA LYS A 522 -23.02 -35.59 -10.56
C LYS A 522 -24.39 -34.93 -10.57
N TYR A 523 -24.58 -33.88 -11.38
CA TYR A 523 -25.73 -32.99 -11.28
C TYR A 523 -26.50 -32.83 -12.59
N GLY A 524 -26.00 -33.36 -13.71
CA GLY A 524 -26.65 -33.26 -15.03
C GLY A 524 -26.47 -31.89 -15.70
N PHE A 525 -25.53 -31.08 -15.25
CA PHE A 525 -25.23 -29.78 -15.86
C PHE A 525 -24.44 -29.94 -17.16
N GLU A 526 -24.80 -29.14 -18.17
CA GLU A 526 -24.06 -29.00 -19.43
C GLU A 526 -23.57 -27.58 -19.60
N TRP A 527 -22.40 -27.44 -20.22
CA TRP A 527 -21.83 -26.14 -20.56
C TRP A 527 -22.69 -25.44 -21.60
N SER A 528 -23.34 -24.33 -21.20
CA SER A 528 -24.30 -23.63 -22.06
C SER A 528 -23.66 -22.43 -22.74
N GLU A 529 -22.95 -21.60 -21.99
CA GLU A 529 -22.42 -20.30 -22.46
C GLU A 529 -21.11 -19.97 -21.79
N THR A 530 -20.17 -19.37 -22.55
CA THR A 530 -18.98 -18.73 -22.01
C THR A 530 -19.20 -17.22 -21.98
N VAL A 531 -19.13 -16.61 -20.81
CA VAL A 531 -19.24 -15.15 -20.65
C VAL A 531 -17.88 -14.52 -20.88
N GLU A 532 -17.72 -13.79 -21.97
CA GLU A 532 -16.47 -13.08 -22.25
C GLU A 532 -16.26 -11.93 -21.26
N THR A 533 -15.10 -11.94 -20.62
CA THR A 533 -14.68 -10.89 -19.67
C THR A 533 -13.29 -10.39 -20.00
N THR A 534 -13.00 -9.16 -19.55
CA THR A 534 -11.65 -8.55 -19.68
C THR A 534 -10.86 -8.63 -18.37
N SER A 535 -11.19 -9.57 -17.50
CA SER A 535 -10.48 -9.75 -16.24
C SER A 535 -9.00 -10.05 -16.48
N PRO A 536 -8.07 -9.33 -15.81
CA PRO A 536 -6.65 -9.60 -15.90
C PRO A 536 -6.26 -10.95 -15.31
N PHE A 537 -7.11 -11.57 -14.51
CA PHE A 537 -6.88 -12.91 -13.96
C PHE A 537 -7.24 -14.02 -14.92
N GLN A 538 -7.93 -13.69 -16.02
CA GLN A 538 -8.34 -14.65 -17.05
C GLN A 538 -9.12 -15.83 -16.47
N ASP A 539 -10.03 -15.57 -15.53
CA ASP A 539 -10.92 -16.56 -14.97
C ASP A 539 -11.88 -17.05 -16.07
N ASN A 540 -12.24 -18.33 -15.99
CA ASN A 540 -13.30 -18.87 -16.83
C ASN A 540 -14.64 -18.52 -16.18
N PHE A 541 -15.43 -17.68 -16.84
CA PHE A 541 -16.79 -17.34 -16.45
C PHE A 541 -17.77 -18.05 -17.38
N VAL A 542 -18.49 -19.05 -16.87
CA VAL A 542 -19.30 -19.95 -17.67
C VAL A 542 -20.67 -20.15 -17.03
N ILE A 543 -21.68 -20.26 -17.86
CA ILE A 543 -23.04 -20.64 -17.43
C ILE A 543 -23.26 -22.13 -17.79
N PHE A 544 -23.67 -22.88 -16.79
CA PHE A 544 -24.10 -24.27 -16.93
C PHE A 544 -25.62 -24.36 -16.80
N ARG A 545 -26.26 -25.25 -17.58
CA ARG A 545 -27.70 -25.52 -17.53
C ARG A 545 -27.96 -27.00 -17.45
N LYS A 546 -29.01 -27.39 -16.73
CA LYS A 546 -29.48 -28.78 -16.78
C LYS A 546 -30.18 -29.04 -18.09
N THR A 547 -29.87 -30.17 -18.66
CA THR A 547 -30.60 -30.66 -19.83
C THR A 547 -31.99 -31.06 -19.38
N THR A 548 -33.02 -30.27 -19.72
CA THR A 548 -34.41 -30.73 -19.62
C THR A 548 -34.57 -31.89 -20.56
N GLY A 549 -34.65 -33.11 -20.00
CA GLY A 549 -34.69 -34.36 -20.77
C GLY A 549 -35.85 -34.42 -21.75
N THR A 550 -35.64 -33.98 -22.98
CA THR A 550 -36.44 -34.28 -24.19
C THR A 550 -35.66 -33.88 -25.45
N GLU A 551 -34.44 -34.37 -25.62
CA GLU A 551 -33.89 -34.59 -26.96
C GLU A 551 -32.84 -35.71 -26.88
N LEU A 552 -33.31 -36.93 -27.01
CA LEU A 552 -32.51 -38.09 -27.37
C LEU A 552 -31.99 -37.89 -28.79
N TRP A 553 -30.68 -37.76 -28.92
CA TRP A 553 -30.00 -38.03 -30.19
C TRP A 553 -29.29 -39.36 -30.15
#